data_dbc8b982158ff95b6474a18e1b2f9217
#
_entry.id   dbc8b982158ff95b6474a18e1b2f9217
#
_cell.length_a   1.000
_cell.length_b   1.000
_cell.length_c   1.000
_cell.angle_alpha   90.00
_cell.angle_beta   90.00
_cell.angle_gamma   90.00
#
_symmetry.space_group_name_H-M   'P 1'
#
loop_
_entity.id
_entity.type
_entity.pdbx_description
1 polymer ?
#
loop_
_entity_poly.entity_id
_entity_poly.type
_entity_poly.pdbx_seq_one_letter_code
_entity_poly.pdbx_strand_id
1 'polypeptide(L)'
;LFRRLNASSNGTSKLVTLRERIRSLNNPELKPFDAGLLRLFKYWFNPSFLVLEKIDWSTPANILEKIIAYEAVHEINSWDDLRARLAPNDRQCFAFFHPLIPDDPLIFVEVALCEEVPESIESIIRIERNEINAENANVGIFYSISNCQNGLLGISFGNFLIKRVAKKLKQELPDLNQFLTLSPIPGLMTWLE
;
A
#
# COMPACT_ATOMS: atom_id res chain seq x y z
N LEU A 1 -21.49 20.92 -6.20
CA LEU A 1 -20.58 21.48 -5.20
C LEU A 1 -19.20 20.81 -5.29
N PHE A 2 -19.03 19.52 -5.00
CA PHE A 2 -17.74 18.83 -4.92
C PHE A 2 -16.89 18.89 -6.21
N ARG A 3 -17.51 18.79 -7.40
CA ARG A 3 -16.79 18.94 -8.68
C ARG A 3 -16.16 20.33 -8.83
N ARG A 4 -16.81 21.38 -8.34
CA ARG A 4 -16.26 22.75 -8.36
C ARG A 4 -15.13 22.91 -7.37
N LEU A 5 -15.21 22.29 -6.19
CA LEU A 5 -14.14 22.27 -5.20
C LEU A 5 -12.91 21.51 -5.72
N ASN A 6 -13.13 20.42 -6.46
CA ASN A 6 -12.04 19.66 -7.07
C ASN A 6 -11.24 20.46 -8.12
N ALA A 7 -11.84 21.43 -8.75
CA ALA A 7 -11.17 22.31 -9.72
C ALA A 7 -10.25 23.36 -9.07
N SER A 8 -10.27 23.49 -7.74
CA SER A 8 -9.34 24.38 -7.01
C SER A 8 -7.97 23.72 -6.84
N SER A 9 -6.94 24.53 -6.56
CA SER A 9 -5.59 24.04 -6.26
C SER A 9 -5.63 23.01 -5.13
N ASN A 10 -5.06 21.82 -5.39
CA ASN A 10 -5.08 20.68 -4.49
C ASN A 10 -6.49 20.24 -4.06
N GLY A 11 -7.50 20.50 -4.90
CA GLY A 11 -8.91 20.22 -4.59
C GLY A 11 -9.17 18.75 -4.28
N THR A 12 -8.56 17.84 -5.04
CA THR A 12 -8.69 16.38 -4.82
C THR A 12 -8.17 15.98 -3.44
N SER A 13 -6.95 16.37 -3.09
CA SER A 13 -6.35 16.07 -1.77
C SER A 13 -7.19 16.66 -0.63
N LYS A 14 -7.60 17.91 -0.75
CA LYS A 14 -8.47 18.56 0.26
C LYS A 14 -9.81 17.85 0.44
N LEU A 15 -10.39 17.31 -0.62
CA LEU A 15 -11.65 16.56 -0.53
C LEU A 15 -11.44 15.18 0.11
N VAL A 16 -10.30 14.54 -0.12
CA VAL A 16 -9.93 13.30 0.58
C VAL A 16 -9.80 13.55 2.09
N THR A 17 -9.04 14.59 2.47
CA THR A 17 -8.91 15.00 3.89
C THR A 17 -10.25 15.41 4.50
N LEU A 18 -11.08 16.13 3.75
CA LEU A 18 -12.43 16.50 4.20
C LEU A 18 -13.27 15.26 4.52
N ARG A 19 -13.25 14.25 3.64
CA ARG A 19 -14.00 13.01 3.87
C ARG A 19 -13.47 12.25 5.08
N GLU A 20 -12.17 12.18 5.28
CA GLU A 20 -11.56 11.60 6.48
C GLU A 20 -12.10 12.29 7.75
N ARG A 21 -12.10 13.62 7.76
CA ARG A 21 -12.63 14.40 8.88
C ARG A 21 -14.14 14.19 9.11
N ILE A 22 -14.95 14.14 8.04
CA ILE A 22 -16.38 13.81 8.12
C ILE A 22 -16.58 12.46 8.82
N ARG A 23 -15.78 11.46 8.47
CA ARG A 23 -15.85 10.13 9.06
C ARG A 23 -15.40 10.09 10.50
N SER A 24 -14.36 10.82 10.86
CA SER A 24 -13.85 10.88 12.25
C SER A 24 -14.85 11.53 13.23
N LEU A 25 -15.70 12.44 12.74
CA LEU A 25 -16.73 13.09 13.57
C LEU A 25 -17.87 12.13 13.97
N ASN A 26 -18.02 10.99 13.29
CA ASN A 26 -19.04 9.97 13.53
C ASN A 26 -20.47 10.54 13.71
N ASN A 27 -20.78 11.65 13.00
CA ASN A 27 -22.07 12.33 13.06
C ASN A 27 -23.03 11.76 11.99
N PRO A 28 -24.22 11.20 12.40
CA PRO A 28 -25.20 10.66 11.46
C PRO A 28 -25.68 11.65 10.41
N GLU A 29 -25.75 12.94 10.71
CA GLU A 29 -26.17 13.99 9.77
C GLU A 29 -25.19 14.16 8.59
N LEU A 30 -23.94 13.76 8.78
CA LEU A 30 -22.91 13.85 7.75
C LEU A 30 -22.84 12.63 6.82
N LYS A 31 -23.59 11.55 7.11
CA LYS A 31 -23.61 10.33 6.28
C LYS A 31 -23.97 10.58 4.80
N PRO A 32 -24.93 11.46 4.45
CA PRO A 32 -25.20 11.76 3.04
C PRO A 32 -24.02 12.40 2.31
N PHE A 33 -23.23 13.24 3.01
CA PHE A 33 -22.03 13.86 2.47
C PHE A 33 -20.92 12.83 2.26
N ASP A 34 -20.68 11.94 3.23
CA ASP A 34 -19.73 10.82 3.11
C ASP A 34 -20.07 9.94 1.90
N ALA A 35 -21.34 9.53 1.78
CA ALA A 35 -21.81 8.71 0.67
C ALA A 35 -21.66 9.42 -0.70
N GLY A 36 -21.92 10.73 -0.73
CA GLY A 36 -21.75 11.55 -1.92
C GLY A 36 -20.28 11.63 -2.38
N LEU A 37 -19.37 11.86 -1.43
CA LEU A 37 -17.92 11.87 -1.69
C LEU A 37 -17.42 10.50 -2.11
N LEU A 38 -17.82 9.42 -1.42
CA LEU A 38 -17.44 8.05 -1.79
C LEU A 38 -17.82 7.72 -3.23
N ARG A 39 -19.04 8.07 -3.64
CA ARG A 39 -19.50 7.84 -5.02
C ARG A 39 -18.65 8.58 -6.05
N LEU A 40 -18.27 9.84 -5.78
CA LEU A 40 -17.38 10.60 -6.65
C LEU A 40 -15.97 10.00 -6.69
N PHE A 41 -15.43 9.63 -5.55
CA PHE A 41 -14.09 9.06 -5.46
C PHE A 41 -13.97 7.71 -6.15
N LYS A 42 -15.02 6.88 -6.18
CA LYS A 42 -15.04 5.65 -6.99
C LYS A 42 -14.82 5.89 -8.49
N TYR A 43 -15.18 7.06 -8.99
CA TYR A 43 -14.89 7.46 -10.38
C TYR A 43 -13.49 8.05 -10.52
N TRP A 44 -13.11 8.97 -9.62
CA TRP A 44 -11.84 9.70 -9.74
C TRP A 44 -10.63 8.81 -9.47
N PHE A 45 -10.75 7.92 -8.51
CA PHE A 45 -9.71 6.97 -8.12
C PHE A 45 -9.91 5.59 -8.76
N ASN A 46 -10.42 5.57 -10.00
CA ASN A 46 -10.46 4.32 -10.75
C ASN A 46 -9.04 3.80 -10.97
N PRO A 47 -8.78 2.50 -10.79
CA PRO A 47 -7.45 1.91 -10.98
C PRO A 47 -6.78 2.19 -12.32
N SER A 48 -7.55 2.49 -13.38
CA SER A 48 -7.03 2.85 -14.70
C SER A 48 -6.30 4.20 -14.74
N PHE A 49 -6.54 5.07 -13.77
CA PHE A 49 -5.89 6.37 -13.66
C PHE A 49 -4.71 6.37 -12.68
N LEU A 50 -4.48 5.26 -11.98
CA LEU A 50 -3.43 5.16 -10.98
C LEU A 50 -2.09 4.80 -11.62
N VAL A 51 -1.05 5.45 -11.14
CA VAL A 51 0.34 5.19 -11.51
C VAL A 51 0.93 4.22 -10.50
N LEU A 52 1.49 3.11 -11.00
CA LEU A 52 2.26 2.18 -10.18
C LEU A 52 3.71 2.61 -10.18
N GLU A 53 4.25 2.92 -9.01
CA GLU A 53 5.65 3.28 -8.83
C GLU A 53 6.34 2.27 -7.90
N LYS A 54 7.60 1.98 -8.20
CA LYS A 54 8.48 1.26 -7.28
C LYS A 54 8.96 2.24 -6.22
N ILE A 55 8.90 1.83 -4.98
CA ILE A 55 9.46 2.56 -3.84
C ILE A 55 10.79 1.92 -3.49
N ASP A 56 11.85 2.68 -3.53
CA ASP A 56 13.20 2.27 -3.23
C ASP A 56 13.97 3.36 -2.48
N TRP A 57 15.24 3.13 -2.20
CA TRP A 57 16.04 4.08 -1.43
C TRP A 57 16.36 5.39 -2.17
N SER A 58 16.08 5.49 -3.47
CA SER A 58 16.16 6.72 -4.26
C SER A 58 14.86 7.53 -4.27
N THR A 59 13.78 6.97 -3.72
CA THR A 59 12.48 7.65 -3.59
C THR A 59 12.62 8.88 -2.69
N PRO A 60 11.99 10.02 -3.03
CA PRO A 60 12.05 11.23 -2.21
C PRO A 60 11.69 10.99 -0.74
N ALA A 61 12.47 11.59 0.17
CA ALA A 61 12.34 11.36 1.61
C ALA A 61 10.93 11.65 2.15
N ASN A 62 10.24 12.66 1.62
CA ASN A 62 8.87 12.98 2.00
C ASN A 62 7.87 11.85 1.68
N ILE A 63 8.15 11.01 0.69
CA ILE A 63 7.35 9.81 0.37
C ILE A 63 7.78 8.68 1.31
N LEU A 64 9.08 8.49 1.53
CA LEU A 64 9.58 7.47 2.45
C LEU A 64 9.06 7.66 3.89
N GLU A 65 9.02 8.90 4.39
CA GLU A 65 8.39 9.22 5.68
C GLU A 65 6.92 8.81 5.74
N LYS A 66 6.18 8.95 4.63
CA LYS A 66 4.79 8.51 4.54
C LYS A 66 4.66 7.00 4.52
N ILE A 67 5.57 6.27 3.87
CA ILE A 67 5.60 4.80 3.95
C ILE A 67 5.76 4.36 5.40
N ILE A 68 6.70 4.95 6.15
CA ILE A 68 6.87 4.68 7.58
C ILE A 68 5.56 4.95 8.34
N ALA A 69 4.97 6.13 8.14
CA ALA A 69 3.78 6.56 8.89
C ALA A 69 2.52 5.76 8.56
N TYR A 70 2.40 5.22 7.35
CA TYR A 70 1.22 4.50 6.88
C TYR A 70 1.33 2.99 7.00
N GLU A 71 2.50 2.44 7.34
CA GLU A 71 2.64 1.00 7.54
C GLU A 71 1.78 0.52 8.72
N ALA A 72 0.76 -0.30 8.40
CA ALA A 72 -0.27 -0.71 9.35
C ALA A 72 -0.21 -2.19 9.76
N VAL A 73 0.63 -2.98 9.08
CA VAL A 73 0.70 -4.44 9.29
C VAL A 73 1.94 -4.81 10.10
N HIS A 74 3.10 -4.28 9.71
CA HIS A 74 4.38 -4.54 10.36
C HIS A 74 5.10 -3.22 10.57
N GLU A 75 4.90 -2.62 11.74
CA GLU A 75 5.41 -1.30 12.10
C GLU A 75 6.87 -1.08 11.70
N ILE A 76 7.16 0.09 11.13
CA ILE A 76 8.50 0.53 10.79
C ILE A 76 8.91 1.57 11.83
N ASN A 77 9.85 1.20 12.71
CA ASN A 77 10.22 2.02 13.86
C ASN A 77 11.41 2.94 13.59
N SER A 78 12.15 2.70 12.51
CA SER A 78 13.37 3.44 12.21
C SER A 78 13.63 3.51 10.71
N TRP A 79 14.55 4.40 10.32
CA TRP A 79 15.08 4.45 8.96
C TRP A 79 15.86 3.18 8.58
N ASP A 80 16.48 2.51 9.55
CA ASP A 80 17.18 1.24 9.30
C ASP A 80 16.19 0.11 9.04
N ASP A 81 15.03 0.08 9.73
CA ASP A 81 13.94 -0.84 9.41
C ASP A 81 13.42 -0.62 7.98
N LEU A 82 13.18 0.64 7.61
CA LEU A 82 12.76 0.95 6.25
C LEU A 82 13.82 0.52 5.23
N ARG A 83 15.09 0.80 5.51
CA ARG A 83 16.18 0.41 4.62
C ARG A 83 16.23 -1.09 4.41
N ALA A 84 16.06 -1.89 5.45
CA ALA A 84 16.02 -3.35 5.36
C ALA A 84 14.88 -3.89 4.50
N ARG A 85 13.82 -3.08 4.28
CA ARG A 85 12.67 -3.43 3.43
C ARG A 85 12.77 -2.90 1.99
N LEU A 86 13.65 -1.93 1.73
CA LEU A 86 13.74 -1.28 0.41
C LEU A 86 15.08 -1.52 -0.30
N ALA A 87 16.19 -1.62 0.44
CA ALA A 87 17.51 -1.68 -0.15
C ALA A 87 17.91 -3.08 -0.66
N PRO A 88 17.60 -4.19 0.03
CA PRO A 88 17.96 -5.52 -0.45
C PRO A 88 17.25 -5.90 -1.76
N ASN A 89 17.96 -6.59 -2.64
CA ASN A 89 17.42 -6.99 -3.94
C ASN A 89 16.23 -7.96 -3.84
N ASP A 90 16.16 -8.72 -2.77
CA ASP A 90 15.05 -9.65 -2.47
C ASP A 90 13.88 -8.98 -1.73
N ARG A 91 13.88 -7.65 -1.65
CA ARG A 91 12.76 -6.85 -1.12
C ARG A 91 12.30 -5.87 -2.17
N GLN A 92 10.99 -5.81 -2.34
CA GLN A 92 10.35 -4.96 -3.32
C GLN A 92 9.19 -4.21 -2.64
N CYS A 93 9.10 -2.93 -2.87
CA CYS A 93 7.97 -2.12 -2.45
C CYS A 93 7.37 -1.39 -3.64
N PHE A 94 6.05 -1.39 -3.75
CA PHE A 94 5.32 -0.71 -4.82
C PHE A 94 4.14 0.05 -4.24
N ALA A 95 3.89 1.24 -4.77
CA ALA A 95 2.74 2.04 -4.38
C ALA A 95 1.92 2.50 -5.60
N PHE A 96 0.63 2.73 -5.37
CA PHE A 96 -0.19 3.48 -6.30
C PHE A 96 -0.27 4.94 -5.90
N PHE A 97 -0.04 5.79 -6.91
CA PHE A 97 -0.24 7.23 -6.83
C PHE A 97 -1.37 7.68 -7.76
N HIS A 98 -1.94 8.82 -7.45
CA HIS A 98 -2.89 9.49 -8.34
C HIS A 98 -2.25 10.77 -8.89
N PRO A 99 -2.35 11.08 -10.20
CA PRO A 99 -1.71 12.26 -10.79
C PRO A 99 -2.08 13.60 -10.14
N LEU A 100 -3.25 13.69 -9.52
CA LEU A 100 -3.68 14.89 -8.77
C LEU A 100 -3.22 14.90 -7.30
N ILE A 101 -2.56 13.85 -6.83
CA ILE A 101 -1.98 13.72 -5.48
C ILE A 101 -0.64 12.99 -5.62
N PRO A 102 0.35 13.57 -6.33
CA PRO A 102 1.57 12.84 -6.72
C PRO A 102 2.48 12.48 -5.55
N ASP A 103 2.45 13.28 -4.47
CA ASP A 103 3.35 13.10 -3.32
C ASP A 103 2.72 12.25 -2.19
N ASP A 104 1.53 11.69 -2.41
CA ASP A 104 0.82 10.89 -1.41
C ASP A 104 0.45 9.53 -1.99
N PRO A 105 1.06 8.43 -1.50
CA PRO A 105 0.65 7.10 -1.87
C PRO A 105 -0.79 6.85 -1.42
N LEU A 106 -1.57 6.15 -2.25
CA LEU A 106 -2.94 5.75 -1.91
C LEU A 106 -2.96 4.42 -1.17
N ILE A 107 -2.09 3.53 -1.59
CA ILE A 107 -1.88 2.19 -1.05
C ILE A 107 -0.48 1.73 -1.47
N PHE A 108 0.20 0.99 -0.62
CA PHE A 108 1.44 0.31 -1.00
C PHE A 108 1.46 -1.14 -0.56
N VAL A 109 2.36 -1.89 -1.16
CA VAL A 109 2.63 -3.30 -0.83
C VAL A 109 4.12 -3.52 -0.68
N GLU A 110 4.47 -4.37 0.28
CA GLU A 110 5.82 -4.89 0.45
C GLU A 110 5.84 -6.36 0.03
N VAL A 111 6.82 -6.72 -0.78
CA VAL A 111 7.00 -8.06 -1.33
C VAL A 111 8.38 -8.59 -0.98
N ALA A 112 8.42 -9.78 -0.38
CA ALA A 112 9.64 -10.55 -0.22
C ALA A 112 9.76 -11.55 -1.37
N LEU A 113 10.95 -11.62 -1.96
CA LEU A 113 11.33 -12.62 -2.94
C LEU A 113 12.05 -13.74 -2.19
N CYS A 114 11.61 -14.98 -2.37
CA CYS A 114 12.12 -16.13 -1.65
C CYS A 114 12.37 -17.29 -2.61
N GLU A 115 13.32 -18.17 -2.27
CA GLU A 115 13.53 -19.44 -2.99
C GLU A 115 12.40 -20.42 -2.66
N GLU A 116 11.98 -20.45 -1.39
CA GLU A 116 10.89 -21.30 -0.88
C GLU A 116 9.93 -20.49 -0.02
N VAL A 117 8.76 -21.06 0.26
CA VAL A 117 7.77 -20.43 1.17
C VAL A 117 8.33 -20.42 2.59
N PRO A 118 8.52 -19.26 3.23
CA PRO A 118 9.06 -19.19 4.58
C PRO A 118 8.04 -19.71 5.60
N GLU A 119 8.54 -20.28 6.66
CA GLU A 119 7.72 -20.87 7.74
C GLU A 119 7.09 -19.80 8.65
N SER A 120 7.69 -18.60 8.71
CA SER A 120 7.22 -17.51 9.57
C SER A 120 7.45 -16.13 8.95
N ILE A 121 6.66 -15.16 9.41
CA ILE A 121 6.81 -13.75 9.02
C ILE A 121 8.12 -13.15 9.56
N GLU A 122 8.59 -13.61 10.72
CA GLU A 122 9.81 -13.12 11.35
C GLU A 122 11.02 -13.32 10.43
N SER A 123 11.07 -14.42 9.69
CA SER A 123 12.15 -14.69 8.73
C SER A 123 12.18 -13.69 7.57
N ILE A 124 11.04 -13.05 7.28
CA ILE A 124 10.91 -12.04 6.23
C ILE A 124 11.32 -10.65 6.74
N ILE A 125 10.84 -10.26 7.94
CA ILE A 125 10.96 -8.89 8.44
C ILE A 125 12.25 -8.62 9.24
N ARG A 126 12.99 -9.65 9.66
CA ARG A 126 14.26 -9.46 10.37
C ARG A 126 15.23 -8.61 9.54
N ILE A 127 15.92 -7.70 10.24
CA ILE A 127 17.01 -6.90 9.65
C ILE A 127 18.21 -7.80 9.34
N GLU A 128 18.61 -8.60 10.34
CA GLU A 128 19.70 -9.58 10.21
C GLU A 128 19.16 -10.89 9.62
N ARG A 129 19.34 -11.07 8.34
CA ARG A 129 18.94 -12.25 7.58
C ARG A 129 19.89 -12.50 6.40
N ASN A 130 19.86 -13.69 5.86
CA ASN A 130 20.54 -13.97 4.62
C ASN A 130 19.72 -13.39 3.46
N GLU A 131 20.30 -12.45 2.71
CA GLU A 131 19.72 -11.96 1.47
C GLU A 131 19.93 -13.00 0.38
N ILE A 132 18.94 -13.13 -0.50
CA ILE A 132 19.05 -13.96 -1.70
C ILE A 132 19.21 -13.06 -2.93
N ASN A 133 19.81 -13.63 -3.99
CA ASN A 133 19.73 -12.97 -5.28
C ASN A 133 18.29 -13.07 -5.81
N ALA A 134 17.68 -11.95 -6.19
CA ALA A 134 16.32 -11.90 -6.71
C ALA A 134 16.09 -12.84 -7.92
N GLU A 135 17.13 -13.10 -8.72
CA GLU A 135 17.07 -14.03 -9.86
C GLU A 135 16.86 -15.48 -9.44
N ASN A 136 17.23 -15.86 -8.22
CA ASN A 136 17.03 -17.20 -7.67
C ASN A 136 15.64 -17.39 -7.04
N ALA A 137 14.83 -16.32 -6.97
CA ALA A 137 13.53 -16.38 -6.31
C ALA A 137 12.50 -17.15 -7.15
N ASN A 138 11.82 -18.08 -6.50
CA ASN A 138 10.69 -18.82 -7.08
C ASN A 138 9.34 -18.32 -6.56
N VAL A 139 9.34 -17.67 -5.37
CA VAL A 139 8.15 -17.26 -4.63
C VAL A 139 8.19 -15.76 -4.33
N GLY A 140 7.12 -15.06 -4.67
CA GLY A 140 6.87 -13.67 -4.29
C GLY A 140 5.81 -13.59 -3.18
N ILE A 141 6.16 -13.05 -2.03
CA ILE A 141 5.28 -12.99 -0.87
C ILE A 141 4.90 -11.56 -0.56
N PHE A 142 3.63 -11.23 -0.76
CA PHE A 142 3.04 -9.97 -0.32
C PHE A 142 2.81 -10.06 1.19
N TYR A 143 3.69 -9.47 1.98
CA TYR A 143 3.63 -9.58 3.44
C TYR A 143 3.07 -8.34 4.13
N SER A 144 3.04 -7.18 3.44
CA SER A 144 2.32 -6.00 3.89
C SER A 144 1.53 -5.37 2.76
N ILE A 145 0.31 -4.94 3.06
CA ILE A 145 -0.58 -4.19 2.17
C ILE A 145 -1.22 -3.10 3.00
N SER A 146 -0.77 -1.86 2.84
CA SER A 146 -1.17 -0.74 3.68
C SER A 146 -1.91 0.34 2.90
N ASN A 147 -3.16 0.61 3.30
CA ASN A 147 -3.93 1.74 2.76
C ASN A 147 -3.47 3.03 3.44
N CYS A 148 -3.12 4.04 2.64
CA CYS A 148 -2.54 5.28 3.15
C CYS A 148 -3.57 6.39 3.41
N GLN A 149 -4.73 6.33 2.79
CA GLN A 149 -5.70 7.42 2.76
C GLN A 149 -7.02 7.02 3.40
N ASN A 150 -7.24 7.35 4.68
CA ASN A 150 -8.50 7.07 5.39
C ASN A 150 -9.71 7.72 4.70
N GLY A 151 -9.51 8.85 4.02
CA GLY A 151 -10.54 9.51 3.22
C GLY A 151 -10.99 8.69 2.01
N LEU A 152 -10.22 7.69 1.58
CA LEU A 152 -10.56 6.78 0.48
C LEU A 152 -11.12 5.44 0.96
N LEU A 153 -11.39 5.28 2.25
CA LEU A 153 -11.95 4.04 2.78
C LEU A 153 -13.28 3.67 2.07
N GLY A 154 -13.39 2.38 1.68
CA GLY A 154 -14.50 1.88 0.88
C GLY A 154 -14.24 1.90 -0.63
N ILE A 155 -13.02 2.27 -1.06
CA ILE A 155 -12.49 2.05 -2.40
C ILE A 155 -11.43 0.96 -2.30
N SER A 156 -11.62 -0.13 -3.05
CA SER A 156 -10.71 -1.27 -2.99
C SER A 156 -9.62 -1.14 -4.04
N PHE A 157 -8.38 -0.91 -3.59
CA PHE A 157 -7.19 -0.85 -4.44
C PHE A 157 -6.36 -2.14 -4.38
N GLY A 158 -6.39 -2.84 -3.24
CA GLY A 158 -5.44 -3.91 -2.91
C GLY A 158 -5.38 -5.04 -3.93
N ASN A 159 -6.52 -5.61 -4.29
CA ASN A 159 -6.56 -6.70 -5.28
C ASN A 159 -6.00 -6.28 -6.66
N PHE A 160 -6.24 -5.04 -7.07
CA PHE A 160 -5.73 -4.52 -8.34
C PHE A 160 -4.22 -4.25 -8.25
N LEU A 161 -3.74 -3.71 -7.11
CA LEU A 161 -2.33 -3.48 -6.86
C LEU A 161 -1.55 -4.80 -6.87
N ILE A 162 -2.00 -5.81 -6.12
CA ILE A 162 -1.36 -7.13 -6.08
C ILE A 162 -1.22 -7.70 -7.49
N LYS A 163 -2.28 -7.70 -8.28
CA LYS A 163 -2.26 -8.24 -9.66
C LYS A 163 -1.31 -7.48 -10.57
N ARG A 164 -1.24 -6.15 -10.46
CA ARG A 164 -0.31 -5.35 -11.25
C ARG A 164 1.14 -5.58 -10.85
N VAL A 165 1.41 -5.67 -9.55
CA VAL A 165 2.75 -5.94 -9.03
C VAL A 165 3.19 -7.35 -9.39
N ALA A 166 2.34 -8.37 -9.19
CA ALA A 166 2.65 -9.75 -9.59
C ALA A 166 2.96 -9.86 -11.08
N LYS A 167 2.17 -9.20 -11.94
CA LYS A 167 2.44 -9.16 -13.39
C LYS A 167 3.79 -8.49 -13.70
N LYS A 168 4.10 -7.36 -13.03
CA LYS A 168 5.36 -6.65 -13.22
C LYS A 168 6.55 -7.52 -12.79
N LEU A 169 6.48 -8.09 -11.59
CA LEU A 169 7.54 -8.98 -11.07
C LEU A 169 7.75 -10.21 -11.96
N LYS A 170 6.68 -10.83 -12.46
CA LYS A 170 6.77 -11.96 -13.40
C LYS A 170 7.44 -11.59 -14.73
N GLN A 171 7.33 -10.34 -15.17
CA GLN A 171 8.00 -9.85 -16.38
C GLN A 171 9.49 -9.58 -16.13
N GLU A 172 9.85 -9.10 -14.92
CA GLU A 172 11.24 -8.80 -14.53
C GLU A 172 12.00 -10.06 -14.10
N LEU A 173 11.30 -11.02 -13.48
CA LEU A 173 11.81 -12.26 -12.92
C LEU A 173 11.01 -13.44 -13.49
N PRO A 174 11.37 -13.99 -14.66
CA PRO A 174 10.60 -15.04 -15.34
C PRO A 174 10.47 -16.35 -14.54
N ASP A 175 11.43 -16.64 -13.66
CA ASP A 175 11.43 -17.85 -12.83
C ASP A 175 10.53 -17.74 -11.59
N LEU A 176 10.04 -16.54 -11.27
CA LEU A 176 9.12 -16.30 -10.17
C LEU A 176 7.74 -16.90 -10.49
N ASN A 177 7.47 -18.12 -9.99
CA ASN A 177 6.33 -18.93 -10.42
C ASN A 177 5.13 -18.89 -9.46
N GLN A 178 5.37 -18.55 -8.20
CA GLN A 178 4.36 -18.56 -7.15
C GLN A 178 4.23 -17.19 -6.50
N PHE A 179 2.98 -16.77 -6.23
CA PHE A 179 2.69 -15.56 -5.47
C PHE A 179 1.75 -15.90 -4.31
N LEU A 180 2.12 -15.44 -3.13
CA LEU A 180 1.36 -15.63 -1.89
C LEU A 180 1.08 -14.29 -1.23
N THR A 181 0.01 -14.24 -0.43
CA THR A 181 -0.26 -13.13 0.48
C THR A 181 -0.24 -13.64 1.91
N LEU A 182 0.51 -12.96 2.78
CA LEU A 182 0.40 -13.14 4.22
C LEU A 182 -0.48 -12.02 4.75
N SER A 183 -1.58 -12.39 5.37
CA SER A 183 -2.53 -11.43 5.94
C SER A 183 -2.84 -11.80 7.38
N PRO A 184 -2.80 -10.88 8.32
CA PRO A 184 -3.27 -11.14 9.68
C PRO A 184 -4.76 -11.53 9.63
N ILE A 185 -5.19 -12.39 10.54
CA ILE A 185 -6.60 -12.74 10.72
C ILE A 185 -7.09 -11.99 11.96
N PRO A 186 -7.73 -10.82 11.80
CA PRO A 186 -8.19 -10.04 12.93
C PRO A 186 -9.18 -10.82 13.78
N GLY A 187 -8.98 -10.80 15.09
CA GLY A 187 -9.87 -11.46 16.04
C GLY A 187 -9.73 -12.98 16.16
N LEU A 188 -8.78 -13.62 15.43
CA LEU A 188 -8.59 -15.07 15.54
C LEU A 188 -8.26 -15.48 16.98
N MET A 189 -7.35 -14.79 17.66
CA MET A 189 -6.99 -15.10 19.04
C MET A 189 -8.17 -14.93 20.00
N THR A 190 -8.96 -13.84 19.85
CA THR A 190 -10.18 -13.62 20.65
C THR A 190 -11.25 -14.67 20.38
N TRP A 191 -11.27 -15.25 19.19
CA TRP A 191 -12.21 -16.32 18.84
C TRP A 191 -11.77 -17.68 19.38
N LEU A 192 -10.48 -17.90 19.57
CA LEU A 192 -9.90 -19.13 20.11
C LEU A 192 -9.98 -19.20 21.65
N GLU A 193 -10.14 -18.06 22.36
CA GLU A 193 -10.38 -17.95 23.80
C GLU A 193 -11.85 -18.21 24.15
#